data_509187d15ed3a24c6d0ea8f9a0abfbaf
#
_entry.id   509187d15ed3a24c6d0ea8f9a0abfbaf
#
_cell.length_a   1.000
_cell.length_b   1.000
_cell.length_c   1.000
_cell.angle_alpha   90.00
_cell.angle_beta   90.00
_cell.angle_gamma   90.00
#
_symmetry.space_group_name_H-M   'P 1'
#
loop_
_entity.id
_entity.type
_entity.pdbx_description
1 polymer ?
#
loop_
_entity_poly.entity_id
_entity_poly.type
_entity_poly.pdbx_seq_one_letter_code
_entity_poly.pdbx_strand_id
1 'polypeptide(L)'
;MSALFTQPEEAVKFVNATHVDCLAVAVGTVHGFYKATPKLDFPRIAKIHELLPNVPLVLHGGTGVPYDDFRESIKRGVRKINIGTEFKVHGVFDVAKKGFAESQSEDPRAVAKPVIAKCASIAEELIDVMGSANKAG
;
A
#
# COMPACT_ATOMS: atom_id res chain seq x y z
N MET A 1 8.77 19.93 -5.40
CA MET A 1 8.39 18.67 -4.71
C MET A 1 9.38 17.52 -4.93
N SER A 2 10.23 17.53 -5.95
CA SER A 2 11.21 16.43 -6.18
C SER A 2 12.31 16.30 -5.11
N ALA A 3 12.56 17.34 -4.31
CA ALA A 3 13.58 17.32 -3.25
C ALA A 3 13.28 16.35 -2.08
N LEU A 4 12.04 15.85 -1.98
CA LEU A 4 11.62 14.88 -0.96
C LEU A 4 11.61 13.44 -1.47
N PHE A 5 11.93 13.20 -2.74
CA PHE A 5 11.97 11.86 -3.29
C PHE A 5 13.31 11.20 -3.04
N THR A 6 13.27 9.89 -2.78
CA THR A 6 14.47 9.07 -2.58
C THR A 6 15.40 9.19 -3.79
N GLN A 7 16.64 9.64 -3.58
CA GLN A 7 17.64 9.66 -4.63
C GLN A 7 18.25 8.26 -4.79
N PRO A 8 18.40 7.75 -6.02
CA PRO A 8 18.88 6.39 -6.25
C PRO A 8 20.24 6.11 -5.60
N GLU A 9 21.17 7.05 -5.66
CA GLU A 9 22.52 6.92 -5.08
C GLU A 9 22.51 6.93 -3.56
N GLU A 10 21.56 7.68 -2.94
CA GLU A 10 21.36 7.66 -1.48
C GLU A 10 20.76 6.34 -1.01
N ALA A 11 19.82 5.77 -1.79
CA ALA A 11 19.28 4.44 -1.52
C ALA A 11 20.38 3.38 -1.48
N VAL A 12 21.33 3.40 -2.44
CA VAL A 12 22.47 2.48 -2.46
C VAL A 12 23.36 2.67 -1.23
N LYS A 13 23.71 3.91 -0.88
CA LYS A 13 24.51 4.20 0.32
C LYS A 13 23.83 3.69 1.59
N PHE A 14 22.54 3.93 1.70
CA PHE A 14 21.76 3.49 2.86
C PHE A 14 21.75 1.97 2.99
N VAL A 15 21.44 1.24 1.92
CA VAL A 15 21.41 -0.22 1.93
C VAL A 15 22.78 -0.80 2.27
N ASN A 16 23.84 -0.27 1.66
CA ASN A 16 25.21 -0.74 1.93
C ASN A 16 25.66 -0.49 3.38
N ALA A 17 25.16 0.57 4.01
CA ALA A 17 25.49 0.90 5.39
C ALA A 17 24.65 0.12 6.43
N THR A 18 23.42 -0.26 6.08
CA THR A 18 22.45 -0.81 7.04
C THR A 18 22.12 -2.27 6.81
N HIS A 19 22.38 -2.80 5.62
CA HIS A 19 22.08 -4.18 5.21
C HIS A 19 20.61 -4.58 5.43
N VAL A 20 19.68 -3.67 5.16
CA VAL A 20 18.23 -3.92 5.29
C VAL A 20 17.75 -4.95 4.28
N ASP A 21 16.78 -5.79 4.67
CA ASP A 21 16.18 -6.83 3.82
C ASP A 21 15.23 -6.26 2.77
N CYS A 22 14.68 -5.06 2.98
CA CYS A 22 13.85 -4.34 2.02
C CYS A 22 13.94 -2.83 2.27
N LEU A 23 13.64 -2.02 1.25
CA LEU A 23 13.75 -0.57 1.32
C LEU A 23 12.44 0.13 0.94
N ALA A 24 11.89 0.91 1.88
CA ALA A 24 10.80 1.82 1.56
C ALA A 24 11.33 3.08 0.89
N VAL A 25 10.72 3.46 -0.24
CA VAL A 25 11.17 4.59 -1.06
C VAL A 25 10.08 5.66 -1.20
N ALA A 26 10.49 6.92 -1.14
CA ALA A 26 9.63 8.07 -1.40
C ALA A 26 9.64 8.36 -2.91
N VAL A 27 8.54 8.05 -3.58
CA VAL A 27 8.41 8.12 -5.05
C VAL A 27 7.10 8.76 -5.50
N GLY A 28 6.48 9.60 -4.66
CA GLY A 28 5.29 10.36 -5.01
C GLY A 28 4.03 10.01 -4.24
N THR A 29 4.09 9.05 -3.31
CA THR A 29 3.00 8.74 -2.40
C THR A 29 3.16 9.44 -1.05
N VAL A 30 2.03 9.68 -0.37
CA VAL A 30 1.97 10.15 1.03
C VAL A 30 0.95 9.32 1.81
N HIS A 31 1.04 9.35 3.14
CA HIS A 31 0.07 8.65 3.98
C HIS A 31 -1.26 9.43 4.09
N GLY A 32 -2.38 8.70 4.15
CA GLY A 32 -3.72 9.27 4.29
C GLY A 32 -4.45 9.44 2.96
N PHE A 33 -5.47 10.30 2.95
CA PHE A 33 -6.21 10.63 1.75
C PHE A 33 -5.49 11.70 0.92
N TYR A 34 -5.46 11.51 -0.37
CA TYR A 34 -4.91 12.47 -1.31
C TYR A 34 -5.92 13.59 -1.63
N LYS A 35 -5.44 14.82 -1.77
CA LYS A 35 -6.22 15.93 -2.31
C LYS A 35 -6.35 15.87 -3.85
N ALA A 36 -5.44 15.16 -4.50
CA ALA A 36 -5.42 14.91 -5.95
C ALA A 36 -4.80 13.52 -6.18
N THR A 37 -5.09 12.90 -7.32
CA THR A 37 -4.52 11.59 -7.67
C THR A 37 -2.99 11.62 -7.55
N PRO A 38 -2.35 10.73 -6.77
CA PRO A 38 -0.92 10.68 -6.64
C PRO A 38 -0.28 10.32 -7.98
N LYS A 39 0.91 10.86 -8.23
CA LYS A 39 1.70 10.52 -9.42
C LYS A 39 3.00 9.86 -8.97
N LEU A 40 3.13 8.58 -9.28
CA LEU A 40 4.34 7.81 -9.01
C LEU A 40 5.46 8.16 -9.99
N ASP A 41 6.68 8.33 -9.48
CA ASP A 41 7.89 8.50 -10.28
C ASP A 41 8.41 7.12 -10.72
N PHE A 42 7.80 6.55 -11.75
CA PHE A 42 8.17 5.24 -12.29
C PHE A 42 9.61 5.13 -12.78
N PRO A 43 10.18 6.16 -13.47
CA PRO A 43 11.60 6.14 -13.82
C PRO A 43 12.51 6.01 -12.60
N ARG A 44 12.17 6.68 -11.51
CA ARG A 44 12.93 6.62 -10.25
C ARG A 44 12.83 5.24 -9.60
N ILE A 45 11.65 4.63 -9.54
CA ILE A 45 11.45 3.26 -9.05
C ILE A 45 12.34 2.31 -9.84
N ALA A 46 12.29 2.36 -11.16
CA ALA A 46 13.10 1.52 -12.04
C ALA A 46 14.60 1.72 -11.80
N LYS A 47 15.05 2.98 -11.66
CA LYS A 47 16.47 3.28 -11.43
C LYS A 47 16.97 2.78 -10.08
N ILE A 48 16.18 2.92 -9.02
CA ILE A 48 16.55 2.37 -7.70
C ILE A 48 16.64 0.84 -7.78
N HIS A 49 15.67 0.19 -8.43
CA HIS A 49 15.69 -1.26 -8.57
C HIS A 49 16.86 -1.76 -9.44
N GLU A 50 17.22 -1.03 -10.50
CA GLU A 50 18.41 -1.33 -11.33
C GLU A 50 19.70 -1.34 -10.47
N LEU A 51 19.84 -0.37 -9.57
CA LEU A 51 21.00 -0.26 -8.68
C LEU A 51 20.96 -1.22 -7.49
N LEU A 52 19.78 -1.68 -7.10
CA LEU A 52 19.55 -2.56 -5.96
C LEU A 52 18.65 -3.77 -6.36
N PRO A 53 19.10 -4.61 -7.31
CA PRO A 53 18.25 -5.65 -7.90
C PRO A 53 17.79 -6.72 -6.91
N ASN A 54 18.56 -6.93 -5.84
CA ASN A 54 18.30 -7.94 -4.81
C ASN A 54 17.57 -7.39 -3.58
N VAL A 55 17.26 -6.08 -3.55
CA VAL A 55 16.57 -5.44 -2.42
C VAL A 55 15.12 -5.14 -2.83
N PRO A 56 14.13 -5.83 -2.25
CA PRO A 56 12.74 -5.56 -2.50
C PRO A 56 12.36 -4.11 -2.16
N LEU A 57 11.73 -3.40 -3.09
CA LEU A 57 11.24 -2.05 -2.84
C LEU A 57 9.84 -2.09 -2.21
N VAL A 58 9.62 -1.19 -1.25
CA VAL A 58 8.36 -1.07 -0.52
C VAL A 58 7.71 0.27 -0.85
N LEU A 59 6.44 0.25 -1.23
CA LEU A 59 5.62 1.43 -1.46
C LEU A 59 4.72 1.67 -0.23
N HIS A 60 4.86 2.82 0.41
CA HIS A 60 3.95 3.29 1.46
C HIS A 60 2.88 4.22 0.89
N GLY A 61 1.81 4.46 1.65
CA GLY A 61 0.75 5.40 1.25
C GLY A 61 -0.07 4.92 0.05
N GLY A 62 -0.38 3.62 -0.02
CA GLY A 62 -1.07 3.03 -1.17
C GLY A 62 -2.55 3.39 -1.31
N THR A 63 -3.23 3.89 -0.25
CA THR A 63 -4.65 4.24 -0.35
C THR A 63 -4.87 5.36 -1.37
N GLY A 64 -5.73 5.13 -2.37
CA GLY A 64 -6.05 6.11 -3.42
C GLY A 64 -5.05 6.15 -4.59
N VAL A 65 -4.05 5.31 -4.60
CA VAL A 65 -3.20 5.06 -5.78
C VAL A 65 -4.01 4.26 -6.81
N PRO A 66 -4.04 4.67 -8.09
CA PRO A 66 -4.70 3.90 -9.14
C PRO A 66 -4.17 2.47 -9.24
N TYR A 67 -5.04 1.50 -9.51
CA TYR A 67 -4.66 0.09 -9.60
C TYR A 67 -3.63 -0.20 -10.70
N ASP A 68 -3.71 0.52 -11.81
CA ASP A 68 -2.72 0.40 -12.88
C ASP A 68 -1.34 0.89 -12.44
N ASP A 69 -1.28 1.90 -11.58
CA ASP A 69 -0.03 2.40 -11.01
C ASP A 69 0.59 1.38 -10.05
N PHE A 70 -0.21 0.60 -9.31
CA PHE A 70 0.30 -0.54 -8.54
C PHE A 70 0.95 -1.58 -9.47
N ARG A 71 0.22 -2.01 -10.51
CA ARG A 71 0.73 -2.99 -11.47
C ARG A 71 2.03 -2.52 -12.13
N GLU A 72 2.07 -1.25 -12.51
CA GLU A 72 3.25 -0.66 -13.13
C GLU A 72 4.43 -0.53 -12.15
N SER A 73 4.19 -0.17 -10.89
CA SER A 73 5.23 -0.11 -9.86
C SER A 73 5.82 -1.50 -9.56
N ILE A 74 4.98 -2.54 -9.54
CA ILE A 74 5.40 -3.93 -9.33
C ILE A 74 6.31 -4.40 -10.47
N LYS A 75 5.98 -4.09 -11.73
CA LYS A 75 6.85 -4.39 -12.88
C LYS A 75 8.23 -3.74 -12.75
N ARG A 76 8.33 -2.61 -12.04
CA ARG A 76 9.55 -1.82 -11.88
C ARG A 76 10.32 -2.10 -10.59
N GLY A 77 9.94 -3.12 -9.81
CA GLY A 77 10.74 -3.56 -8.66
C GLY A 77 10.08 -3.39 -7.29
N VAL A 78 8.88 -2.80 -7.19
CA VAL A 78 8.10 -2.83 -5.95
C VAL A 78 7.66 -4.27 -5.68
N ARG A 79 7.86 -4.74 -4.43
CA ARG A 79 7.51 -6.10 -3.99
C ARG A 79 6.60 -6.12 -2.77
N LYS A 80 6.41 -4.97 -2.13
CA LYS A 80 5.52 -4.81 -0.97
C LYS A 80 4.81 -3.47 -1.06
N ILE A 81 3.51 -3.46 -0.81
CA ILE A 81 2.69 -2.25 -0.80
C ILE A 81 1.96 -2.17 0.54
N ASN A 82 2.10 -1.05 1.24
CA ASN A 82 1.45 -0.82 2.51
C ASN A 82 0.17 0.01 2.31
N ILE A 83 -0.96 -0.59 2.63
CA ILE A 83 -2.28 0.05 2.58
C ILE A 83 -2.88 0.03 3.97
N GLY A 84 -3.19 1.19 4.52
CA GLY A 84 -3.70 1.31 5.87
C GLY A 84 -5.02 2.07 5.95
N THR A 85 -5.10 3.25 5.35
CA THR A 85 -6.27 4.13 5.44
C THR A 85 -7.52 3.48 4.84
N GLU A 86 -7.39 2.73 3.76
CA GLU A 86 -8.48 1.97 3.13
C GLU A 86 -9.16 1.04 4.14
N PHE A 87 -8.36 0.22 4.83
CA PHE A 87 -8.88 -0.68 5.87
C PHE A 87 -9.44 0.06 7.07
N LYS A 88 -8.74 1.08 7.57
CA LYS A 88 -9.15 1.81 8.76
C LYS A 88 -10.45 2.57 8.56
N VAL A 89 -10.60 3.25 7.43
CA VAL A 89 -11.77 4.09 7.16
C VAL A 89 -12.87 3.26 6.52
N HIS A 90 -12.68 2.73 5.32
CA HIS A 90 -13.73 2.05 4.57
C HIS A 90 -13.99 0.62 5.04
N GLY A 91 -12.96 -0.06 5.56
CA GLY A 91 -13.09 -1.40 6.14
C GLY A 91 -13.72 -1.39 7.54
N VAL A 92 -13.19 -0.56 8.43
CA VAL A 92 -13.57 -0.57 9.85
C VAL A 92 -14.51 0.57 10.21
N PHE A 93 -14.07 1.82 10.07
CA PHE A 93 -14.79 2.97 10.64
C PHE A 93 -16.16 3.19 10.02
N ASP A 94 -16.28 3.22 8.69
CA ASP A 94 -17.54 3.47 8.00
C ASP A 94 -18.55 2.33 8.27
N VAL A 95 -18.09 1.08 8.21
CA VAL A 95 -18.95 -0.09 8.45
C VAL A 95 -19.38 -0.18 9.92
N ALA A 96 -18.48 0.07 10.86
CA ALA A 96 -18.82 0.08 12.28
C ALA A 96 -19.80 1.20 12.62
N LYS A 97 -19.57 2.42 12.11
CA LYS A 97 -20.47 3.56 12.30
C LYS A 97 -21.89 3.25 11.81
N LYS A 98 -22.00 2.67 10.60
CA LYS A 98 -23.27 2.21 10.05
C LYS A 98 -23.89 1.12 10.92
N GLY A 99 -23.11 0.13 11.30
CA GLY A 99 -23.55 -0.98 12.16
C GLY A 99 -24.12 -0.51 13.51
N PHE A 100 -23.45 0.41 14.18
CA PHE A 100 -23.95 1.00 15.43
C PHE A 100 -25.22 1.83 15.25
N ALA A 101 -25.38 2.52 14.14
CA ALA A 101 -26.56 3.34 13.86
C ALA A 101 -27.81 2.49 13.51
N GLU A 102 -27.63 1.37 12.86
CA GLU A 102 -28.72 0.53 12.30
C GLU A 102 -29.00 -0.73 13.13
N SER A 103 -28.08 -1.20 13.96
CA SER A 103 -28.26 -2.43 14.74
C SER A 103 -29.27 -2.25 15.87
N GLN A 104 -30.21 -3.21 15.96
CA GLN A 104 -31.09 -3.38 17.11
C GLN A 104 -30.53 -4.38 18.15
N SER A 105 -29.35 -4.89 17.92
CA SER A 105 -28.70 -5.92 18.74
C SER A 105 -27.73 -5.28 19.73
N GLU A 106 -27.74 -5.77 20.98
CA GLU A 106 -26.75 -5.46 21.99
C GLU A 106 -25.48 -6.34 21.85
N ASP A 107 -25.49 -7.32 20.95
CA ASP A 107 -24.35 -8.20 20.67
C ASP A 107 -23.32 -7.48 19.77
N PRO A 108 -22.09 -7.22 20.27
CA PRO A 108 -21.06 -6.53 19.49
C PRO A 108 -20.67 -7.27 18.20
N ARG A 109 -20.95 -8.57 18.11
CA ARG A 109 -20.74 -9.37 16.90
C ARG A 109 -21.62 -8.92 15.73
N ALA A 110 -22.75 -8.26 16.00
CA ALA A 110 -23.61 -7.69 14.97
C ALA A 110 -22.90 -6.59 14.17
N VAL A 111 -21.96 -5.87 14.81
CA VAL A 111 -21.12 -4.85 14.16
C VAL A 111 -19.81 -5.46 13.65
N ALA A 112 -19.20 -6.34 14.44
CA ALA A 112 -17.88 -6.90 14.08
C ALA A 112 -17.91 -7.78 12.83
N LYS A 113 -18.94 -8.59 12.63
CA LYS A 113 -19.04 -9.48 11.45
C LYS A 113 -19.05 -8.71 10.12
N PRO A 114 -19.86 -7.68 9.91
CA PRO A 114 -19.79 -6.86 8.69
C PRO A 114 -18.43 -6.17 8.49
N VAL A 115 -17.78 -5.72 9.57
CA VAL A 115 -16.43 -5.13 9.51
C VAL A 115 -15.41 -6.14 8.99
N ILE A 116 -15.41 -7.35 9.55
CA ILE A 116 -14.51 -8.43 9.11
C ILE A 116 -14.77 -8.76 7.64
N ALA A 117 -16.03 -8.93 7.25
CA ALA A 117 -16.39 -9.22 5.86
C ALA A 117 -15.93 -8.12 4.89
N LYS A 118 -16.10 -6.84 5.26
CA LYS A 118 -15.63 -5.73 4.43
C LYS A 118 -14.11 -5.69 4.32
N CYS A 119 -13.40 -5.89 5.42
CA CYS A 119 -11.93 -5.95 5.39
C CYS A 119 -11.43 -7.13 4.54
N ALA A 120 -12.07 -8.29 4.62
CA ALA A 120 -11.74 -9.43 3.77
C ALA A 120 -11.95 -9.10 2.29
N SER A 121 -13.09 -8.51 1.92
CA SER A 121 -13.35 -8.09 0.53
C SER A 121 -12.31 -7.10 0.01
N ILE A 122 -11.89 -6.11 0.81
CA ILE A 122 -10.82 -5.17 0.43
C ILE A 122 -9.49 -5.92 0.23
N ALA A 123 -9.17 -6.86 1.12
CA ALA A 123 -7.93 -7.63 1.02
C ALA A 123 -7.90 -8.50 -0.23
N GLU A 124 -9.00 -9.21 -0.53
CA GLU A 124 -9.14 -10.05 -1.72
C GLU A 124 -8.97 -9.24 -3.00
N GLU A 125 -9.65 -8.10 -3.12
CA GLU A 125 -9.52 -7.20 -4.26
C GLU A 125 -8.06 -6.73 -4.45
N LEU A 126 -7.39 -6.32 -3.38
CA LEU A 126 -6.00 -5.84 -3.44
C LEU A 126 -5.02 -6.97 -3.77
N ILE A 127 -5.24 -8.19 -3.27
CA ILE A 127 -4.45 -9.38 -3.60
C ILE A 127 -4.53 -9.67 -5.11
N ASP A 128 -5.72 -9.60 -5.68
CA ASP A 128 -5.92 -9.80 -7.13
C ASP A 128 -5.27 -8.69 -7.95
N VAL A 129 -5.49 -7.42 -7.58
CA VAL A 129 -4.90 -6.25 -8.25
C VAL A 129 -3.38 -6.32 -8.28
N MET A 130 -2.76 -6.76 -7.18
CA MET A 130 -1.30 -6.85 -7.05
C MET A 130 -0.72 -8.15 -7.62
N GLY A 131 -1.57 -9.06 -8.12
CA GLY A 131 -1.14 -10.34 -8.68
C GLY A 131 -0.56 -11.31 -7.65
N SER A 132 -1.00 -11.20 -6.39
CA SER A 132 -0.55 -12.07 -5.29
C SER A 132 -1.44 -13.31 -5.10
N ALA A 133 -2.59 -13.39 -5.78
CA ALA A 133 -3.48 -14.52 -5.72
C ALA A 133 -2.76 -15.81 -6.15
N ASN A 134 -2.96 -16.90 -5.38
CA ASN A 134 -2.36 -18.23 -5.62
C ASN A 134 -0.81 -18.23 -5.66
N LYS A 135 -0.15 -17.31 -4.96
CA LYS A 135 1.31 -17.23 -4.86
C LYS A 135 1.86 -17.71 -3.52
N ALA A 136 1.02 -17.93 -2.53
CA ALA A 136 1.42 -18.62 -1.30
C ALA A 136 1.58 -20.09 -1.59
N GLY A 137 2.81 -20.59 -1.47
CA GLY A 137 3.16 -22.01 -1.61
C GLY A 137 2.87 -22.78 -0.35
#